data_ec6b23e82262f48f485335ae5bd59bb1
#
_entry.id   ec6b23e82262f48f485335ae5bd59bb1
#
_cell.length_a   1.000
_cell.length_b   1.000
_cell.length_c   1.000
_cell.angle_alpha   90.00
_cell.angle_beta   90.00
_cell.angle_gamma   90.00
#
_symmetry.space_group_name_H-M   'P 1'
#
loop_
_entity.id
_entity.type
_entity.pdbx_description
1 polymer ?
#
loop_
_entity_poly.entity_id
_entity_poly.type
_entity_poly.pdbx_seq_one_letter_code
_entity_poly.pdbx_strand_id
1 'polypeptide(L)'
;VLFDRARSGCPGVIWWCGGAHRWCSFTVAGAVEQHGYDFIPESERYLSPRQLGFFWAGINSYQFFFVLGAGAIALGLSLVQAVVAVVIGNALFTLVAYSSIAGPRAGLPALTLSRAPFGVLGNRVNALFTWAMSLGFKTVNGLLGVFAVLALFERLGWHHPGAPGKVLATLVVLGVAIVIAVTGHRLLVRVQPFFALAIAVIFALLLCHTVGDVNWNWHPAHAPSGTGTIALVFSAAALVASGSLSYLVVSPDYARYLPSDTPVRKVFWRVLGGGAGMAVYLGVTGVLVATRTNLSDPVAGVEPLVPGWLYVLYIAACFLGSISNNASVFYSSGLAIQAISIPLKRWLATALDALLALVAVLLILFVYDFETALNDFLSLVNVWAGPFAAVWITDGVLRRWQYDAHAIHTSDASSRYWGLGGVNVRGIAAMACGMGTGLLTINSPLLHSWLSARLGGTDLSWFLPIVVSGAVYALLAGRRVRGEVRAG
;
A
#
# COMPACT_ATOMS: atom_id res chain seq x y z
N VAL A 1 -43.06 -29.50 -22.27
CA VAL A 1 -42.32 -28.27 -22.04
C VAL A 1 -40.88 -28.64 -21.76
N LEU A 2 -40.21 -29.07 -22.77
CA LEU A 2 -38.77 -29.34 -22.86
C LEU A 2 -38.34 -28.71 -24.19
N PHE A 3 -37.39 -27.86 -24.17
CA PHE A 3 -36.63 -27.13 -25.20
C PHE A 3 -36.67 -25.61 -24.93
N ASP A 4 -35.65 -25.18 -24.15
CA ASP A 4 -34.90 -23.97 -24.47
C ASP A 4 -33.83 -23.70 -23.37
N ARG A 5 -32.61 -24.24 -23.57
CA ARG A 5 -31.35 -23.80 -22.95
C ARG A 5 -30.16 -24.58 -23.50
N ALA A 6 -29.83 -24.28 -24.73
CA ALA A 6 -28.57 -24.68 -25.32
C ALA A 6 -27.95 -23.50 -26.08
N ARG A 7 -27.27 -22.61 -25.37
CA ARG A 7 -26.24 -21.67 -25.91
C ARG A 7 -25.47 -21.01 -24.77
N SER A 8 -24.48 -21.72 -24.24
CA SER A 8 -23.27 -21.10 -23.70
C SER A 8 -22.25 -22.22 -23.49
N GLY A 9 -21.37 -22.38 -24.45
CA GLY A 9 -20.26 -23.34 -24.39
C GLY A 9 -19.20 -22.82 -23.40
N CYS A 10 -19.00 -23.57 -22.32
CA CYS A 10 -17.82 -23.49 -21.47
C CYS A 10 -17.22 -24.87 -21.34
N PRO A 11 -15.91 -25.08 -21.60
CA PRO A 11 -15.25 -26.35 -21.35
C PRO A 11 -14.92 -26.45 -19.85
N GLY A 12 -15.69 -27.26 -19.10
CA GLY A 12 -15.40 -27.63 -17.72
C GLY A 12 -14.91 -29.07 -17.64
N VAL A 13 -13.85 -29.32 -16.88
CA VAL A 13 -13.40 -30.67 -16.57
C VAL A 13 -14.31 -31.25 -15.49
N ILE A 14 -14.96 -32.37 -15.77
CA ILE A 14 -15.91 -33.05 -14.89
C ILE A 14 -15.20 -34.23 -14.22
N TRP A 15 -15.17 -34.26 -12.88
CA TRP A 15 -14.71 -35.44 -12.11
C TRP A 15 -15.89 -36.08 -11.40
N TRP A 16 -15.88 -37.42 -11.37
CA TRP A 16 -16.90 -38.26 -10.75
C TRP A 16 -16.63 -38.44 -9.26
N CYS A 17 -17.52 -37.91 -8.39
CA CYS A 17 -17.49 -38.19 -6.96
C CYS A 17 -18.52 -39.27 -6.63
N GLY A 18 -18.09 -40.46 -6.28
CA GLY A 18 -18.95 -41.58 -5.92
C GLY A 18 -19.74 -41.30 -4.64
N GLY A 19 -21.06 -41.42 -4.73
CA GLY A 19 -22.02 -41.43 -3.63
C GLY A 19 -23.06 -40.30 -3.71
N ALA A 20 -24.31 -40.68 -4.11
CA ALA A 20 -25.51 -39.85 -4.17
C ALA A 20 -25.54 -38.66 -5.15
N HIS A 21 -25.88 -38.95 -6.39
CA HIS A 21 -26.47 -38.05 -7.43
C HIS A 21 -26.27 -36.52 -7.33
N ARG A 22 -25.05 -36.04 -7.07
CA ARG A 22 -24.68 -34.64 -7.23
C ARG A 22 -23.43 -34.50 -8.08
N TRP A 23 -23.58 -33.89 -9.24
CA TRP A 23 -22.48 -33.44 -10.07
C TRP A 23 -21.86 -32.19 -9.47
N CYS A 24 -20.63 -32.27 -8.97
CA CYS A 24 -19.87 -31.10 -8.60
C CYS A 24 -19.12 -30.57 -9.83
N SER A 25 -19.66 -29.57 -10.50
CA SER A 25 -18.93 -28.87 -11.54
C SER A 25 -17.98 -27.85 -10.88
N PHE A 26 -16.69 -28.12 -10.89
CA PHE A 26 -15.66 -27.12 -10.59
C PHE A 26 -15.49 -26.29 -11.86
N THR A 27 -16.24 -25.21 -11.99
CA THR A 27 -16.01 -24.24 -13.05
C THR A 27 -14.82 -23.37 -12.65
N VAL A 28 -13.71 -23.46 -13.36
CA VAL A 28 -12.55 -22.57 -13.26
C VAL A 28 -12.98 -21.09 -13.45
N ALA A 29 -14.10 -20.85 -14.13
CA ALA A 29 -14.72 -19.52 -14.30
C ALA A 29 -15.18 -18.87 -12.99
N GLY A 30 -15.40 -19.62 -11.89
CA GLY A 30 -15.72 -19.07 -10.56
C GLY A 30 -14.52 -18.71 -9.71
N ALA A 31 -13.29 -18.96 -10.18
CA ALA A 31 -12.05 -18.71 -9.43
C ALA A 31 -11.48 -17.30 -9.64
N VAL A 32 -11.82 -16.61 -10.73
CA VAL A 32 -11.32 -15.28 -11.06
C VAL A 32 -12.36 -14.23 -10.69
N GLU A 33 -11.96 -13.22 -9.95
CA GLU A 33 -12.83 -12.11 -9.54
C GLU A 33 -13.36 -11.36 -10.77
N GLN A 34 -14.70 -11.21 -10.84
CA GLN A 34 -15.38 -10.52 -11.93
C GLN A 34 -15.56 -9.02 -11.63
N HIS A 35 -15.58 -8.64 -10.34
CA HIS A 35 -15.78 -7.26 -9.94
C HIS A 35 -14.51 -6.43 -10.11
N GLY A 36 -14.64 -5.35 -10.89
CA GLY A 36 -13.63 -4.33 -11.02
C GLY A 36 -13.88 -3.17 -10.04
N TYR A 37 -14.03 -1.96 -10.58
CA TYR A 37 -14.36 -0.75 -9.84
C TYR A 37 -15.86 -0.63 -9.51
N ASP A 38 -16.64 -1.69 -9.74
CA ASP A 38 -18.09 -1.77 -9.57
C ASP A 38 -18.50 -1.88 -8.10
N PHE A 39 -19.79 -1.60 -7.85
CA PHE A 39 -20.44 -1.79 -6.56
C PHE A 39 -20.52 -3.28 -6.20
N ILE A 40 -20.22 -3.63 -4.96
CA ILE A 40 -20.36 -4.98 -4.42
C ILE A 40 -21.72 -5.11 -3.73
N PRO A 41 -22.66 -5.91 -4.29
CA PRO A 41 -23.95 -6.18 -3.67
C PRO A 41 -23.79 -6.81 -2.27
N GLU A 42 -24.75 -6.56 -1.38
CA GLU A 42 -24.70 -7.08 -0.01
C GLU A 42 -24.62 -8.61 0.04
N SER A 43 -25.28 -9.30 -0.91
CA SER A 43 -25.25 -10.77 -1.04
C SER A 43 -23.89 -11.34 -1.37
N GLU A 44 -22.95 -10.53 -1.87
CA GLU A 44 -21.61 -10.95 -2.26
C GLU A 44 -20.54 -10.51 -1.26
N ARG A 45 -20.93 -9.85 -0.17
CA ARG A 45 -20.04 -9.40 0.88
C ARG A 45 -19.77 -10.51 1.88
N TYR A 46 -18.57 -11.07 1.82
CA TYR A 46 -18.19 -12.28 2.56
C TYR A 46 -17.14 -12.05 3.64
N LEU A 47 -16.56 -10.85 3.70
CA LEU A 47 -15.43 -10.55 4.58
C LEU A 47 -15.91 -10.34 6.02
N SER A 48 -15.16 -10.85 6.99
CA SER A 48 -15.35 -10.53 8.40
C SER A 48 -14.34 -9.47 8.89
N PRO A 49 -14.66 -8.69 9.92
CA PRO A 49 -13.71 -7.73 10.50
C PRO A 49 -12.40 -8.37 10.98
N ARG A 50 -12.45 -9.63 11.45
CA ARG A 50 -11.26 -10.37 11.89
C ARG A 50 -10.35 -10.69 10.70
N GLN A 51 -10.92 -11.14 9.58
CA GLN A 51 -10.17 -11.39 8.36
C GLN A 51 -9.56 -10.11 7.80
N LEU A 52 -10.27 -8.97 7.86
CA LEU A 52 -9.73 -7.67 7.48
C LEU A 52 -8.50 -7.31 8.33
N GLY A 53 -8.53 -7.55 9.65
CA GLY A 53 -7.36 -7.32 10.51
C GLY A 53 -6.15 -8.17 10.13
N PHE A 54 -6.35 -9.46 9.87
CA PHE A 54 -5.28 -10.33 9.38
C PHE A 54 -4.79 -9.98 7.98
N PHE A 55 -5.70 -9.53 7.10
CA PHE A 55 -5.33 -9.01 5.80
C PHE A 55 -4.36 -7.83 5.93
N TRP A 56 -4.69 -6.84 6.77
CA TRP A 56 -3.84 -5.68 7.01
C TRP A 56 -2.51 -6.06 7.67
N ALA A 57 -2.51 -7.01 8.60
CA ALA A 57 -1.27 -7.55 9.14
C ALA A 57 -0.42 -8.21 8.06
N GLY A 58 -1.03 -9.02 7.19
CA GLY A 58 -0.33 -9.74 6.12
C GLY A 58 0.31 -8.82 5.09
N ILE A 59 -0.41 -7.83 4.57
CA ILE A 59 0.14 -6.90 3.58
C ILE A 59 1.22 -5.98 4.15
N ASN A 60 1.29 -5.81 5.47
CA ASN A 60 2.35 -5.06 6.14
C ASN A 60 3.46 -5.97 6.70
N SER A 61 3.33 -7.30 6.55
CA SER A 61 4.34 -8.28 6.95
C SER A 61 5.40 -8.43 5.85
N TYR A 62 6.21 -7.41 5.65
CA TYR A 62 7.31 -7.47 4.70
C TYR A 62 8.46 -6.55 5.12
N GLN A 63 9.65 -6.83 4.63
CA GLN A 63 10.88 -6.18 5.07
C GLN A 63 10.96 -4.68 4.83
N PHE A 64 10.04 -4.08 4.07
CA PHE A 64 10.02 -2.64 3.80
C PHE A 64 10.01 -1.80 5.09
N PHE A 65 9.12 -2.10 6.04
CA PHE A 65 9.09 -1.38 7.31
C PHE A 65 10.34 -1.63 8.15
N PHE A 66 10.92 -2.83 8.08
CA PHE A 66 12.22 -3.13 8.69
C PHE A 66 13.33 -2.24 8.11
N VAL A 67 13.37 -2.08 6.79
CA VAL A 67 14.32 -1.19 6.08
C VAL A 67 14.10 0.26 6.47
N LEU A 68 12.86 0.73 6.54
CA LEU A 68 12.56 2.11 6.97
C LEU A 68 12.99 2.37 8.42
N GLY A 69 12.82 1.39 9.31
CA GLY A 69 13.32 1.48 10.68
C GLY A 69 14.84 1.55 10.73
N ALA A 70 15.53 0.72 9.96
CA ALA A 70 16.98 0.75 9.84
C ALA A 70 17.48 2.09 9.26
N GLY A 71 16.78 2.64 8.27
CA GLY A 71 17.05 3.94 7.66
C GLY A 71 17.05 5.08 8.68
N ALA A 72 16.21 5.02 9.73
CA ALA A 72 16.21 6.01 10.80
C ALA A 72 17.55 6.04 11.58
N ILE A 73 18.16 4.88 11.81
CA ILE A 73 19.52 4.78 12.39
C ILE A 73 20.57 5.31 11.41
N ALA A 74 20.46 4.95 10.13
CA ALA A 74 21.39 5.40 9.08
C ALA A 74 21.36 6.93 8.89
N LEU A 75 20.22 7.58 9.12
CA LEU A 75 20.09 9.04 9.15
C LEU A 75 20.80 9.71 10.33
N GLY A 76 21.34 8.95 11.27
CA GLY A 76 22.06 9.49 12.44
C GLY A 76 21.16 9.78 13.65
N LEU A 77 20.04 9.10 13.81
CA LEU A 77 19.22 9.15 15.02
C LEU A 77 19.76 8.21 16.10
N SER A 78 19.59 8.59 17.37
CA SER A 78 19.77 7.65 18.48
C SER A 78 18.67 6.57 18.45
N LEU A 79 18.88 5.47 19.18
CA LEU A 79 17.90 4.38 19.25
C LEU A 79 16.50 4.87 19.60
N VAL A 80 16.37 5.68 20.66
CA VAL A 80 15.07 6.21 21.11
C VAL A 80 14.43 7.12 20.06
N GLN A 81 15.21 8.01 19.45
CA GLN A 81 14.74 8.92 18.41
C GLN A 81 14.24 8.15 17.16
N ALA A 82 14.97 7.09 16.75
CA ALA A 82 14.59 6.23 15.64
C ALA A 82 13.27 5.49 15.92
N VAL A 83 13.10 4.93 17.12
CA VAL A 83 11.83 4.30 17.54
C VAL A 83 10.70 5.33 17.54
N VAL A 84 10.91 6.53 18.07
CA VAL A 84 9.91 7.60 18.06
C VAL A 84 9.52 7.97 16.62
N ALA A 85 10.48 8.11 15.71
CA ALA A 85 10.21 8.39 14.30
C ALA A 85 9.37 7.30 13.63
N VAL A 86 9.67 6.01 13.91
CA VAL A 86 8.88 4.87 13.41
C VAL A 86 7.43 4.93 13.93
N VAL A 87 7.22 5.23 15.20
CA VAL A 87 5.88 5.33 15.80
C VAL A 87 5.11 6.52 15.21
N ILE A 88 5.74 7.69 15.12
CA ILE A 88 5.12 8.91 14.57
C ILE A 88 4.72 8.70 13.10
N GLY A 89 5.62 8.17 12.26
CA GLY A 89 5.32 7.93 10.85
C GLY A 89 4.17 6.93 10.65
N ASN A 90 4.15 5.87 11.45
CA ASN A 90 3.05 4.89 11.41
C ASN A 90 1.75 5.36 12.08
N ALA A 91 1.75 6.48 12.83
CA ALA A 91 0.51 7.04 13.38
C ALA A 91 -0.49 7.43 12.27
N LEU A 92 -0.04 7.68 11.04
CA LEU A 92 -0.91 7.93 9.88
C LEU A 92 -1.79 6.71 9.51
N PHE A 93 -1.49 5.51 10.00
CA PHE A 93 -2.44 4.39 9.90
C PHE A 93 -3.79 4.65 10.58
N THR A 94 -3.88 5.62 11.47
CA THR A 94 -5.18 6.08 12.01
C THR A 94 -6.08 6.62 10.91
N LEU A 95 -5.52 7.35 9.95
CA LEU A 95 -6.24 7.84 8.78
C LEU A 95 -6.58 6.70 7.81
N VAL A 96 -5.67 5.72 7.62
CA VAL A 96 -5.93 4.49 6.83
C VAL A 96 -7.10 3.71 7.43
N ALA A 97 -7.09 3.50 8.74
CA ALA A 97 -8.17 2.82 9.45
C ALA A 97 -9.50 3.57 9.33
N TYR A 98 -9.46 4.89 9.41
CA TYR A 98 -10.63 5.73 9.27
C TYR A 98 -11.17 5.72 7.83
N SER A 99 -10.32 5.82 6.82
CA SER A 99 -10.71 5.79 5.41
C SER A 99 -11.27 4.43 4.98
N SER A 100 -10.80 3.32 5.59
CA SER A 100 -11.34 1.98 5.34
C SER A 100 -12.83 1.83 5.64
N ILE A 101 -13.41 2.71 6.49
CA ILE A 101 -14.84 2.72 6.85
C ILE A 101 -15.72 2.97 5.62
N ALA A 102 -15.20 3.69 4.63
CA ALA A 102 -15.90 3.95 3.37
C ALA A 102 -16.24 2.65 2.61
N GLY A 103 -15.36 1.64 2.67
CA GLY A 103 -15.53 0.37 1.96
C GLY A 103 -16.86 -0.32 2.26
N PRO A 104 -17.15 -0.74 3.50
CA PRO A 104 -18.43 -1.36 3.83
C PRO A 104 -19.62 -0.43 3.65
N ARG A 105 -19.48 0.86 3.95
CA ARG A 105 -20.57 1.84 3.83
C ARG A 105 -21.05 2.03 2.40
N ALA A 106 -20.11 2.10 1.45
CA ALA A 106 -20.42 2.38 0.06
C ALA A 106 -20.37 1.15 -0.85
N GLY A 107 -19.68 0.08 -0.46
CA GLY A 107 -19.45 -1.09 -1.34
C GLY A 107 -18.61 -0.81 -2.57
N LEU A 108 -17.82 0.28 -2.55
CA LEU A 108 -17.11 0.83 -3.68
C LEU A 108 -15.62 1.00 -3.37
N PRO A 109 -14.72 0.92 -4.37
CA PRO A 109 -13.31 1.20 -4.18
C PRO A 109 -13.05 2.71 -4.05
N ALA A 110 -11.90 3.05 -3.45
CA ALA A 110 -11.49 4.41 -3.15
C ALA A 110 -11.55 5.35 -4.35
N LEU A 111 -11.04 4.92 -5.51
CA LEU A 111 -11.00 5.72 -6.72
C LEU A 111 -12.37 5.95 -7.38
N THR A 112 -13.37 5.11 -7.07
CA THR A 112 -14.75 5.41 -7.44
C THR A 112 -15.33 6.45 -6.49
N LEU A 113 -15.11 6.31 -5.18
CA LEU A 113 -15.59 7.25 -4.17
C LEU A 113 -15.00 8.65 -4.33
N SER A 114 -13.73 8.74 -4.73
CA SER A 114 -13.05 10.02 -4.93
C SER A 114 -13.57 10.83 -6.12
N ARG A 115 -14.44 10.25 -6.99
CA ARG A 115 -15.20 11.05 -7.99
C ARG A 115 -16.07 12.13 -7.33
N ALA A 116 -16.55 11.93 -6.12
CA ALA A 116 -17.38 12.92 -5.44
C ALA A 116 -16.64 14.26 -5.18
N PRO A 117 -15.44 14.27 -4.55
CA PRO A 117 -14.72 15.51 -4.34
C PRO A 117 -13.97 16.04 -5.56
N PHE A 118 -13.63 15.21 -6.55
CA PHE A 118 -12.78 15.65 -7.69
C PHE A 118 -13.53 15.79 -9.03
N GLY A 119 -14.75 15.27 -9.13
CA GLY A 119 -15.48 15.12 -10.38
C GLY A 119 -15.03 13.88 -11.17
N VAL A 120 -15.83 13.46 -12.12
CA VAL A 120 -15.59 12.21 -12.87
C VAL A 120 -14.31 12.27 -13.69
N LEU A 121 -14.09 13.35 -14.44
CA LEU A 121 -12.88 13.53 -15.27
C LEU A 121 -11.69 13.99 -14.44
N GLY A 122 -11.89 14.89 -13.46
CA GLY A 122 -10.83 15.34 -12.57
C GLY A 122 -10.21 14.18 -11.78
N ASN A 123 -11.00 13.17 -11.44
CA ASN A 123 -10.52 11.98 -10.72
C ASN A 123 -9.65 11.04 -11.56
N ARG A 124 -9.71 11.11 -12.91
CA ARG A 124 -8.81 10.31 -13.77
C ARG A 124 -7.35 10.64 -13.55
N VAL A 125 -7.05 11.90 -13.26
CA VAL A 125 -5.69 12.34 -12.90
C VAL A 125 -5.22 11.65 -11.61
N ASN A 126 -6.08 11.62 -10.60
CA ASN A 126 -5.78 10.92 -9.33
C ASN A 126 -5.60 9.41 -9.55
N ALA A 127 -6.40 8.79 -10.42
CA ALA A 127 -6.26 7.38 -10.77
C ALA A 127 -4.92 7.11 -11.49
N LEU A 128 -4.47 8.00 -12.36
CA LEU A 128 -3.16 7.90 -13.01
C LEU A 128 -2.02 7.99 -11.98
N PHE A 129 -2.08 8.94 -11.05
CA PHE A 129 -1.07 9.06 -9.99
C PHE A 129 -1.10 7.85 -9.03
N THR A 130 -2.29 7.34 -8.68
CA THR A 130 -2.41 6.10 -7.86
C THR A 130 -1.78 4.91 -8.57
N TRP A 131 -2.00 4.78 -9.89
CA TRP A 131 -1.37 3.74 -10.67
C TRP A 131 0.15 3.89 -10.72
N ALA A 132 0.66 5.10 -11.00
CA ALA A 132 2.10 5.38 -11.03
C ALA A 132 2.77 5.10 -9.66
N MET A 133 2.13 5.52 -8.57
CA MET A 133 2.56 5.21 -7.21
C MET A 133 2.57 3.69 -6.96
N SER A 134 1.54 2.98 -7.41
CA SER A 134 1.48 1.51 -7.30
C SER A 134 2.61 0.84 -8.09
N LEU A 135 2.97 1.39 -9.26
CA LEU A 135 4.13 0.90 -10.03
C LEU A 135 5.43 1.06 -9.24
N GLY A 136 5.65 2.22 -8.62
CA GLY A 136 6.82 2.44 -7.76
C GLY A 136 6.88 1.46 -6.57
N PHE A 137 5.77 1.27 -5.85
CA PHE A 137 5.74 0.29 -4.74
C PHE A 137 5.96 -1.14 -5.21
N LYS A 138 5.39 -1.56 -6.36
CA LYS A 138 5.68 -2.89 -6.95
C LYS A 138 7.15 -3.07 -7.26
N THR A 139 7.79 -2.01 -7.74
CA THR A 139 9.21 -2.01 -8.06
C THR A 139 10.06 -2.17 -6.80
N VAL A 140 9.85 -1.32 -5.79
CA VAL A 140 10.57 -1.39 -4.51
C VAL A 140 10.38 -2.75 -3.83
N ASN A 141 9.15 -3.20 -3.70
CA ASN A 141 8.86 -4.49 -3.06
C ASN A 141 9.36 -5.67 -3.89
N GLY A 142 9.34 -5.54 -5.23
CA GLY A 142 9.93 -6.50 -6.15
C GLY A 142 11.43 -6.64 -5.92
N LEU A 143 12.15 -5.52 -5.83
CA LEU A 143 13.60 -5.49 -5.55
C LEU A 143 13.94 -6.16 -4.22
N LEU A 144 13.20 -5.84 -3.16
CA LEU A 144 13.41 -6.49 -1.85
C LEU A 144 13.21 -8.01 -1.94
N GLY A 145 12.23 -8.47 -2.72
CA GLY A 145 12.03 -9.90 -2.99
C GLY A 145 13.15 -10.51 -3.84
N VAL A 146 13.66 -9.77 -4.81
CA VAL A 146 14.78 -10.20 -5.66
C VAL A 146 16.05 -10.39 -4.84
N PHE A 147 16.36 -9.47 -3.91
CA PHE A 147 17.50 -9.64 -3.00
C PHE A 147 17.39 -10.94 -2.18
N ALA A 148 16.17 -11.28 -1.70
CA ALA A 148 15.93 -12.53 -0.99
C ALA A 148 16.17 -13.77 -1.90
N VAL A 149 15.70 -13.74 -3.15
CA VAL A 149 15.90 -14.86 -4.09
C VAL A 149 17.36 -15.00 -4.49
N LEU A 150 18.07 -13.89 -4.69
CA LEU A 150 19.52 -13.91 -5.00
C LEU A 150 20.31 -14.48 -3.83
N ALA A 151 20.03 -14.08 -2.59
CA ALA A 151 20.65 -14.67 -1.40
C ALA A 151 20.36 -16.17 -1.26
N LEU A 152 19.14 -16.62 -1.65
CA LEU A 152 18.82 -18.04 -1.72
C LEU A 152 19.64 -18.77 -2.79
N PHE A 153 19.84 -18.18 -3.98
CA PHE A 153 20.68 -18.77 -5.03
C PHE A 153 22.11 -18.97 -4.55
N GLU A 154 22.70 -17.99 -3.86
CA GLU A 154 24.05 -18.10 -3.29
C GLU A 154 24.14 -19.24 -2.25
N ARG A 155 23.12 -19.38 -1.40
CA ARG A 155 23.01 -20.49 -0.42
C ARG A 155 22.87 -21.86 -1.08
N LEU A 156 22.25 -21.92 -2.26
CA LEU A 156 22.12 -23.16 -3.05
C LEU A 156 23.35 -23.48 -3.90
N GLY A 157 24.43 -22.68 -3.79
CA GLY A 157 25.70 -22.88 -4.49
C GLY A 157 25.80 -22.18 -5.85
N TRP A 158 24.80 -21.37 -6.22
CA TRP A 158 24.92 -20.51 -7.41
C TRP A 158 25.60 -19.19 -7.01
N HIS A 159 26.90 -19.26 -6.80
CA HIS A 159 27.69 -18.09 -6.47
C HIS A 159 27.78 -17.13 -7.67
N HIS A 160 27.53 -15.84 -7.43
CA HIS A 160 27.54 -14.78 -8.44
C HIS A 160 26.55 -15.04 -9.60
N PRO A 161 25.24 -15.09 -9.33
CA PRO A 161 24.22 -15.41 -10.35
C PRO A 161 24.14 -14.41 -11.52
N GLY A 162 24.81 -13.27 -11.43
CA GLY A 162 24.94 -12.28 -12.51
C GLY A 162 23.61 -11.80 -13.09
N ALA A 163 23.62 -11.36 -14.36
CA ALA A 163 22.43 -10.89 -15.04
C ALA A 163 21.33 -11.97 -15.20
N PRO A 164 21.63 -13.24 -15.58
CA PRO A 164 20.62 -14.27 -15.69
C PRO A 164 19.90 -14.55 -14.37
N GLY A 165 20.63 -14.59 -13.25
CA GLY A 165 20.06 -14.80 -11.93
C GLY A 165 19.19 -13.64 -11.48
N LYS A 166 19.57 -12.39 -11.75
CA LYS A 166 18.75 -11.20 -11.48
C LYS A 166 17.43 -11.22 -12.25
N VAL A 167 17.48 -11.56 -13.54
CA VAL A 167 16.28 -11.69 -14.38
C VAL A 167 15.36 -12.82 -13.87
N LEU A 168 15.92 -14.01 -13.60
CA LEU A 168 15.17 -15.15 -13.08
C LEU A 168 14.50 -14.82 -11.73
N ALA A 169 15.26 -14.23 -10.80
CA ALA A 169 14.73 -13.82 -9.50
C ALA A 169 13.56 -12.82 -9.66
N THR A 170 13.69 -11.85 -10.57
CA THR A 170 12.62 -10.88 -10.85
C THR A 170 11.37 -11.56 -11.41
N LEU A 171 11.52 -12.47 -12.36
CA LEU A 171 10.41 -13.25 -12.93
C LEU A 171 9.71 -14.11 -11.88
N VAL A 172 10.45 -14.74 -10.98
CA VAL A 172 9.89 -15.55 -9.89
C VAL A 172 9.08 -14.68 -8.94
N VAL A 173 9.64 -13.57 -8.44
CA VAL A 173 8.98 -12.70 -7.47
C VAL A 173 7.72 -12.07 -8.05
N LEU A 174 7.82 -11.43 -9.20
CA LEU A 174 6.67 -10.76 -9.82
C LEU A 174 5.65 -11.77 -10.35
N GLY A 175 6.10 -12.90 -10.94
CA GLY A 175 5.23 -13.92 -11.48
C GLY A 175 4.32 -14.54 -10.42
N VAL A 176 4.84 -14.91 -9.25
CA VAL A 176 4.03 -15.44 -8.14
C VAL A 176 3.05 -14.39 -7.61
N ALA A 177 3.49 -13.14 -7.46
CA ALA A 177 2.62 -12.06 -6.98
C ALA A 177 1.45 -11.79 -7.96
N ILE A 178 1.71 -11.80 -9.27
CA ILE A 178 0.68 -11.61 -10.31
C ILE A 178 -0.33 -12.75 -10.30
N VAL A 179 0.10 -14.00 -10.18
CA VAL A 179 -0.81 -15.16 -10.11
C VAL A 179 -1.80 -15.01 -8.96
N ILE A 180 -1.33 -14.59 -7.77
CA ILE A 180 -2.20 -14.33 -6.61
C ILE A 180 -3.14 -13.15 -6.89
N ALA A 181 -2.65 -12.06 -7.47
CA ALA A 181 -3.44 -10.87 -7.75
C ALA A 181 -4.57 -11.11 -8.75
N VAL A 182 -4.29 -11.88 -9.82
CA VAL A 182 -5.28 -12.19 -10.88
C VAL A 182 -6.41 -13.05 -10.38
N THR A 183 -6.15 -13.95 -9.42
CA THR A 183 -7.22 -14.74 -8.77
C THR A 183 -8.17 -13.89 -7.91
N GLY A 184 -7.74 -12.71 -7.49
CA GLY A 184 -8.60 -11.70 -6.88
C GLY A 184 -8.62 -11.68 -5.35
N HIS A 185 -9.48 -10.81 -4.80
CA HIS A 185 -9.54 -10.47 -3.37
C HIS A 185 -9.77 -11.69 -2.45
N ARG A 186 -10.53 -12.68 -2.90
CA ARG A 186 -10.85 -13.86 -2.06
C ARG A 186 -9.61 -14.70 -1.75
N LEU A 187 -8.70 -14.89 -2.71
CA LEU A 187 -7.43 -15.59 -2.47
C LEU A 187 -6.49 -14.72 -1.62
N LEU A 188 -6.40 -13.42 -1.91
CA LEU A 188 -5.63 -12.48 -1.10
C LEU A 188 -6.00 -12.59 0.39
N VAL A 189 -7.29 -12.50 0.72
CA VAL A 189 -7.77 -12.61 2.11
C VAL A 189 -7.45 -13.97 2.75
N ARG A 190 -7.45 -15.04 1.94
CA ARG A 190 -7.17 -16.40 2.45
C ARG A 190 -5.70 -16.61 2.80
N VAL A 191 -4.77 -16.06 2.01
CA VAL A 191 -3.33 -16.28 2.21
C VAL A 191 -2.69 -15.32 3.22
N GLN A 192 -3.25 -14.13 3.39
CA GLN A 192 -2.69 -13.08 4.26
C GLN A 192 -2.50 -13.49 5.74
N PRO A 193 -3.41 -14.23 6.39
CA PRO A 193 -3.18 -14.69 7.76
C PRO A 193 -1.96 -15.58 7.91
N PHE A 194 -1.68 -16.42 6.90
CA PHE A 194 -0.50 -17.28 6.88
C PHE A 194 0.78 -16.43 6.76
N PHE A 195 0.81 -15.48 5.82
CA PHE A 195 1.95 -14.56 5.67
C PHE A 195 2.18 -13.75 6.94
N ALA A 196 1.12 -13.17 7.51
CA ALA A 196 1.22 -12.42 8.76
C ALA A 196 1.85 -13.22 9.89
N LEU A 197 1.37 -14.44 10.12
CA LEU A 197 1.84 -15.29 11.22
C LEU A 197 3.26 -15.78 10.96
N ALA A 198 3.55 -16.32 9.78
CA ALA A 198 4.86 -16.87 9.45
C ALA A 198 5.95 -15.80 9.58
N ILE A 199 5.72 -14.62 8.99
CA ILE A 199 6.69 -13.53 9.01
C ILE A 199 6.84 -12.96 10.42
N ALA A 200 5.73 -12.77 11.16
CA ALA A 200 5.80 -12.30 12.55
C ALA A 200 6.63 -13.25 13.44
N VAL A 201 6.45 -14.56 13.28
CA VAL A 201 7.22 -15.57 14.05
C VAL A 201 8.70 -15.53 13.64
N ILE A 202 9.02 -15.46 12.35
CA ILE A 202 10.42 -15.43 11.89
C ILE A 202 11.14 -14.16 12.39
N PHE A 203 10.48 -12.99 12.29
CA PHE A 203 11.07 -11.75 12.82
C PHE A 203 11.13 -11.75 14.37
N ALA A 204 10.22 -12.43 15.08
CA ALA A 204 10.34 -12.64 16.52
C ALA A 204 11.56 -13.50 16.85
N LEU A 205 11.80 -14.60 16.10
CA LEU A 205 13.00 -15.42 16.27
C LEU A 205 14.28 -14.62 15.98
N LEU A 206 14.28 -13.80 14.92
CA LEU A 206 15.36 -12.88 14.61
C LEU A 206 15.63 -11.95 15.81
N LEU A 207 14.60 -11.30 16.33
CA LEU A 207 14.72 -10.39 17.46
C LEU A 207 15.19 -11.10 18.73
N CYS A 208 14.62 -12.26 19.07
CA CYS A 208 15.03 -13.05 20.21
C CYS A 208 16.50 -13.46 20.14
N HIS A 209 17.00 -13.75 18.93
CA HIS A 209 18.40 -14.12 18.74
C HIS A 209 19.32 -12.92 18.84
N THR A 210 18.91 -11.77 18.34
CA THR A 210 19.77 -10.57 18.24
C THR A 210 19.62 -9.60 19.42
N VAL A 211 18.58 -9.72 20.25
CA VAL A 211 18.26 -8.75 21.31
C VAL A 211 19.35 -8.61 22.37
N GLY A 212 20.09 -9.68 22.65
CA GLY A 212 21.24 -9.68 23.60
C GLY A 212 22.42 -8.84 23.10
N ASP A 213 22.53 -8.70 21.79
CA ASP A 213 23.63 -7.97 21.15
C ASP A 213 23.25 -6.53 20.76
N VAL A 214 21.98 -6.11 20.97
CA VAL A 214 21.51 -4.76 20.65
C VAL A 214 22.30 -3.73 21.46
N ASN A 215 22.78 -2.69 20.78
CA ASN A 215 23.38 -1.55 21.45
C ASN A 215 22.28 -0.61 21.96
N TRP A 216 21.80 -0.87 23.18
CA TRP A 216 20.74 -0.10 23.83
C TRP A 216 21.09 1.36 24.06
N ASN A 217 22.40 1.68 24.12
CA ASN A 217 22.93 3.02 24.26
C ASN A 217 23.44 3.56 22.92
N TRP A 218 22.82 3.13 21.81
CA TRP A 218 23.21 3.61 20.50
C TRP A 218 23.03 5.13 20.36
N HIS A 219 24.13 5.78 20.05
CA HIS A 219 24.20 7.19 19.68
C HIS A 219 25.08 7.35 18.43
N PRO A 220 24.70 8.18 17.47
CA PRO A 220 25.55 8.47 16.32
C PRO A 220 26.82 9.20 16.76
N ALA A 221 27.92 8.96 16.06
CA ALA A 221 29.22 9.60 16.36
C ALA A 221 29.15 11.15 16.27
N HIS A 222 28.30 11.67 15.40
CA HIS A 222 28.04 13.10 15.22
C HIS A 222 26.56 13.35 15.40
N ALA A 223 26.10 13.43 16.63
CA ALA A 223 24.69 13.72 16.93
C ALA A 223 24.41 15.21 16.70
N PRO A 224 23.45 15.57 15.85
CA PRO A 224 22.98 16.95 15.79
C PRO A 224 22.30 17.32 17.11
N SER A 225 22.37 18.58 17.50
CA SER A 225 21.77 19.11 18.72
C SER A 225 20.61 20.05 18.41
N GLY A 226 19.68 20.17 19.35
CA GLY A 226 18.59 21.13 19.27
C GLY A 226 17.65 20.91 18.08
N THR A 227 17.45 21.95 17.27
CA THR A 227 16.57 21.92 16.09
C THR A 227 16.99 20.91 15.03
N GLY A 228 18.29 20.60 14.90
CA GLY A 228 18.78 19.58 13.99
C GLY A 228 18.29 18.17 14.33
N THR A 229 18.20 17.83 15.61
CA THR A 229 17.63 16.55 16.05
C THR A 229 16.15 16.43 15.67
N ILE A 230 15.37 17.50 15.90
CA ILE A 230 13.95 17.53 15.55
C ILE A 230 13.79 17.36 14.03
N ALA A 231 14.60 18.06 13.24
CA ALA A 231 14.58 17.94 11.79
C ALA A 231 14.82 16.50 11.33
N LEU A 232 15.82 15.80 11.87
CA LEU A 232 16.11 14.42 11.54
C LEU A 232 14.98 13.44 11.94
N VAL A 233 14.38 13.63 13.13
CA VAL A 233 13.23 12.80 13.55
C VAL A 233 12.06 12.98 12.58
N PHE A 234 11.77 14.21 12.15
CA PHE A 234 10.70 14.47 11.18
C PHE A 234 11.03 13.92 9.79
N SER A 235 12.29 13.99 9.34
CA SER A 235 12.71 13.39 8.08
C SER A 235 12.60 11.87 8.10
N ALA A 236 13.03 11.22 9.19
CA ALA A 236 12.84 9.78 9.35
C ALA A 236 11.35 9.41 9.45
N ALA A 237 10.55 10.20 10.17
CA ALA A 237 9.10 10.00 10.21
C ALA A 237 8.45 10.20 8.83
N ALA A 238 8.95 11.10 7.99
CA ALA A 238 8.47 11.30 6.61
C ALA A 238 8.68 10.04 5.74
N LEU A 239 9.85 9.41 5.84
CA LEU A 239 10.13 8.15 5.15
C LEU A 239 9.16 7.04 5.60
N VAL A 240 8.99 6.86 6.91
CA VAL A 240 8.07 5.85 7.47
C VAL A 240 6.62 6.16 7.10
N ALA A 241 6.23 7.43 7.14
CA ALA A 241 4.88 7.90 6.81
C ALA A 241 4.48 7.63 5.37
N SER A 242 5.42 7.64 4.43
CA SER A 242 5.15 7.37 3.01
C SER A 242 4.53 5.99 2.79
N GLY A 243 4.98 4.98 3.56
CA GLY A 243 4.38 3.64 3.56
C GLY A 243 2.92 3.66 4.00
N SER A 244 2.62 4.36 5.10
CA SER A 244 1.24 4.51 5.59
C SER A 244 0.38 5.33 4.63
N LEU A 245 0.90 6.42 4.07
CA LEU A 245 0.18 7.29 3.13
C LEU A 245 -0.23 6.57 1.86
N SER A 246 0.58 5.65 1.36
CA SER A 246 0.27 4.87 0.16
C SER A 246 -1.03 4.08 0.28
N TYR A 247 -1.36 3.62 1.47
CA TYR A 247 -2.59 2.88 1.73
C TYR A 247 -3.84 3.75 1.86
N LEU A 248 -3.70 5.04 2.15
CA LEU A 248 -4.85 5.96 2.25
C LEU A 248 -5.68 5.99 0.98
N VAL A 249 -5.02 5.88 -0.16
CA VAL A 249 -5.64 6.00 -1.48
C VAL A 249 -6.30 4.71 -1.96
N VAL A 250 -6.12 3.57 -1.25
CA VAL A 250 -6.63 2.26 -1.65
C VAL A 250 -7.31 1.48 -0.52
N SER A 251 -7.32 1.99 0.70
CA SER A 251 -7.81 1.24 1.87
C SER A 251 -9.26 0.75 1.78
N PRO A 252 -10.24 1.47 1.18
CA PRO A 252 -11.58 0.97 0.94
C PRO A 252 -11.66 -0.25 0.02
N ASP A 253 -10.70 -0.40 -0.92
CA ASP A 253 -10.67 -1.50 -1.89
C ASP A 253 -10.69 -2.85 -1.20
N TYR A 254 -10.02 -2.94 -0.05
CA TYR A 254 -9.91 -4.16 0.74
C TYR A 254 -11.06 -4.36 1.72
N ALA A 255 -11.73 -3.27 2.13
CA ALA A 255 -12.81 -3.30 3.11
C ALA A 255 -14.21 -3.41 2.47
N ARG A 256 -14.37 -3.18 1.16
CA ARG A 256 -15.67 -3.13 0.47
C ARG A 256 -16.47 -4.43 0.48
N TYR A 257 -15.82 -5.55 0.80
CA TYR A 257 -16.46 -6.86 0.94
C TYR A 257 -16.96 -7.16 2.36
N LEU A 258 -16.83 -6.22 3.30
CA LEU A 258 -17.49 -6.29 4.60
C LEU A 258 -18.99 -5.99 4.46
N PRO A 259 -19.88 -6.63 5.25
CA PRO A 259 -21.28 -6.23 5.36
C PRO A 259 -21.44 -4.75 5.69
N SER A 260 -22.46 -4.09 5.12
CA SER A 260 -22.68 -2.64 5.26
C SER A 260 -22.98 -2.21 6.69
N ASP A 261 -23.55 -3.11 7.50
CA ASP A 261 -23.87 -2.91 8.92
C ASP A 261 -22.68 -3.11 9.86
N THR A 262 -21.50 -3.45 9.32
CA THR A 262 -20.30 -3.68 10.14
C THR A 262 -19.98 -2.47 11.01
N PRO A 263 -19.87 -2.64 12.34
CA PRO A 263 -19.61 -1.54 13.25
C PRO A 263 -18.29 -0.82 12.93
N VAL A 264 -18.35 0.50 12.76
CA VAL A 264 -17.21 1.38 12.45
C VAL A 264 -16.01 1.11 13.37
N ARG A 265 -16.28 0.96 14.68
CA ARG A 265 -15.23 0.66 15.68
C ARG A 265 -14.49 -0.64 15.37
N LYS A 266 -15.17 -1.68 14.87
CA LYS A 266 -14.54 -2.95 14.52
C LYS A 266 -13.65 -2.78 13.27
N VAL A 267 -14.12 -2.07 12.25
CA VAL A 267 -13.30 -1.77 11.06
C VAL A 267 -12.05 -1.02 11.47
N PHE A 268 -12.21 0.10 12.17
CA PHE A 268 -11.11 0.97 12.60
C PHE A 268 -10.02 0.20 13.37
N TRP A 269 -10.39 -0.47 14.45
CA TRP A 269 -9.39 -1.14 15.30
C TRP A 269 -8.75 -2.37 14.66
N ARG A 270 -9.45 -3.04 13.75
CA ARG A 270 -8.87 -4.18 13.00
C ARG A 270 -7.86 -3.71 11.96
N VAL A 271 -8.15 -2.63 11.25
CA VAL A 271 -7.20 -2.03 10.29
C VAL A 271 -6.00 -1.44 11.02
N LEU A 272 -6.23 -0.64 12.06
CA LEU A 272 -5.16 -0.02 12.84
C LEU A 272 -4.26 -1.08 13.50
N GLY A 273 -4.85 -2.04 14.21
CA GLY A 273 -4.10 -3.07 14.91
C GLY A 273 -3.33 -4.01 13.97
N GLY A 274 -3.94 -4.40 12.84
CA GLY A 274 -3.26 -5.22 11.82
C GLY A 274 -2.18 -4.44 11.10
N GLY A 275 -2.53 -3.27 10.55
CA GLY A 275 -1.62 -2.46 9.74
C GLY A 275 -0.50 -1.81 10.55
N ALA A 276 -0.86 -0.88 11.44
CA ALA A 276 0.13 -0.17 12.24
C ALA A 276 0.90 -1.11 13.19
N GLY A 277 0.22 -2.09 13.79
CA GLY A 277 0.87 -3.03 14.71
C GLY A 277 2.01 -3.78 14.03
N MET A 278 1.78 -4.32 12.84
CA MET A 278 2.82 -5.04 12.09
C MET A 278 3.91 -4.07 11.57
N ALA A 279 3.54 -2.91 11.05
CA ALA A 279 4.49 -1.93 10.54
C ALA A 279 5.42 -1.40 11.63
N VAL A 280 4.89 -1.08 12.82
CA VAL A 280 5.70 -0.66 13.99
C VAL A 280 6.57 -1.81 14.48
N TYR A 281 6.03 -3.03 14.58
CA TYR A 281 6.78 -4.20 15.00
C TYR A 281 8.02 -4.43 14.11
N LEU A 282 7.85 -4.46 12.80
CA LEU A 282 8.95 -4.65 11.87
C LEU A 282 9.88 -3.42 11.84
N GLY A 283 9.34 -2.22 11.89
CA GLY A 283 10.12 -0.98 11.93
C GLY A 283 11.03 -0.90 13.16
N VAL A 284 10.50 -1.20 14.35
CA VAL A 284 11.28 -1.25 15.59
C VAL A 284 12.32 -2.36 15.53
N THR A 285 11.98 -3.54 14.99
CA THR A 285 12.96 -4.61 14.80
C THR A 285 14.11 -4.14 13.89
N GLY A 286 13.80 -3.40 12.81
CA GLY A 286 14.81 -2.80 11.94
C GLY A 286 15.72 -1.80 12.66
N VAL A 287 15.14 -0.93 13.49
CA VAL A 287 15.91 -0.01 14.35
C VAL A 287 16.89 -0.78 15.24
N LEU A 288 16.42 -1.81 15.94
CA LEU A 288 17.25 -2.57 16.88
C LEU A 288 18.41 -3.30 16.17
N VAL A 289 18.12 -3.98 15.06
CA VAL A 289 19.13 -4.72 14.28
C VAL A 289 20.15 -3.77 13.66
N ALA A 290 19.72 -2.60 13.17
CA ALA A 290 20.61 -1.60 12.57
C ALA A 290 21.64 -1.00 13.54
N THR A 291 21.46 -1.14 14.86
CA THR A 291 22.49 -0.77 15.84
C THR A 291 23.73 -1.67 15.80
N ARG A 292 23.65 -2.81 15.09
CA ARG A 292 24.71 -3.84 15.04
C ARG A 292 25.34 -4.00 13.67
N THR A 293 24.63 -3.67 12.61
CA THR A 293 25.09 -3.88 11.23
C THR A 293 24.56 -2.80 10.31
N ASN A 294 25.25 -2.61 9.18
CA ASN A 294 24.71 -1.80 8.09
C ASN A 294 23.67 -2.64 7.31
N LEU A 295 22.49 -2.08 7.13
CA LEU A 295 21.37 -2.68 6.41
C LEU A 295 21.10 -1.99 5.06
N SER A 296 22.14 -1.45 4.41
CA SER A 296 22.04 -0.96 3.01
C SER A 296 21.62 -2.09 2.05
N ASP A 297 22.12 -3.32 2.27
CA ASP A 297 21.47 -4.54 1.80
C ASP A 297 20.70 -5.18 2.96
N PRO A 298 19.37 -5.10 2.96
CA PRO A 298 18.57 -5.55 4.10
C PRO A 298 18.51 -7.07 4.23
N VAL A 299 18.95 -7.82 3.22
CA VAL A 299 18.98 -9.29 3.27
C VAL A 299 20.38 -9.76 3.68
N ALA A 300 21.42 -9.37 2.96
CA ALA A 300 22.79 -9.77 3.25
C ALA A 300 23.30 -9.21 4.59
N GLY A 301 22.88 -8.00 4.98
CA GLY A 301 23.29 -7.38 6.25
C GLY A 301 22.84 -8.13 7.51
N VAL A 302 21.85 -9.01 7.42
CA VAL A 302 21.38 -9.83 8.55
C VAL A 302 22.19 -11.14 8.67
N GLU A 303 22.83 -11.61 7.59
CA GLU A 303 23.55 -12.89 7.56
C GLU A 303 24.58 -13.06 8.68
N PRO A 304 25.48 -12.10 8.96
CA PRO A 304 26.50 -12.27 10.00
C PRO A 304 25.95 -12.27 11.43
N LEU A 305 24.70 -11.89 11.63
CA LEU A 305 24.10 -11.75 12.95
C LEU A 305 23.38 -13.01 13.43
N VAL A 306 23.12 -13.97 12.53
CA VAL A 306 22.24 -15.10 12.83
C VAL A 306 22.83 -16.43 12.32
N PRO A 307 22.50 -17.57 12.95
CA PRO A 307 22.89 -18.88 12.46
C PRO A 307 22.23 -19.17 11.09
N GLY A 308 22.88 -20.00 10.28
CA GLY A 308 22.47 -20.29 8.90
C GLY A 308 21.02 -20.74 8.73
N TRP A 309 20.49 -21.55 9.68
CA TRP A 309 19.10 -21.98 9.63
C TRP A 309 18.11 -20.81 9.79
N LEU A 310 18.42 -19.84 10.68
CA LEU A 310 17.57 -18.68 10.91
C LEU A 310 17.68 -17.70 9.74
N TYR A 311 18.86 -17.58 9.14
CA TYR A 311 19.04 -16.78 7.91
C TYR A 311 18.20 -17.31 6.75
N VAL A 312 18.12 -18.63 6.55
CA VAL A 312 17.26 -19.22 5.52
C VAL A 312 15.78 -18.91 5.79
N LEU A 313 15.33 -18.99 7.05
CA LEU A 313 13.96 -18.57 7.41
C LEU A 313 13.74 -17.08 7.16
N TYR A 314 14.72 -16.23 7.46
CA TYR A 314 14.66 -14.79 7.20
C TYR A 314 14.54 -14.49 5.69
N ILE A 315 15.35 -15.13 4.84
CA ILE A 315 15.22 -15.06 3.38
C ILE A 315 13.81 -15.46 2.93
N ALA A 316 13.28 -16.56 3.47
CA ALA A 316 11.93 -17.01 3.17
C ALA A 316 10.87 -15.97 3.60
N ALA A 317 11.03 -15.35 4.77
CA ALA A 317 10.13 -14.29 5.24
C ALA A 317 10.19 -13.05 4.32
N CYS A 318 11.37 -12.64 3.88
CA CYS A 318 11.57 -11.54 2.94
C CYS A 318 10.88 -11.83 1.59
N PHE A 319 11.05 -13.03 1.05
CA PHE A 319 10.41 -13.48 -0.19
C PHE A 319 8.87 -13.50 -0.06
N LEU A 320 8.34 -14.16 0.98
CA LEU A 320 6.91 -14.25 1.23
C LEU A 320 6.27 -12.88 1.46
N GLY A 321 6.95 -12.01 2.21
CA GLY A 321 6.48 -10.65 2.47
C GLY A 321 6.40 -9.81 1.19
N SER A 322 7.41 -9.91 0.34
CA SER A 322 7.43 -9.24 -0.96
C SER A 322 6.27 -9.68 -1.85
N ILE A 323 6.00 -10.98 -1.93
CA ILE A 323 4.86 -11.54 -2.67
C ILE A 323 3.54 -11.06 -2.06
N SER A 324 3.40 -11.14 -0.74
CA SER A 324 2.19 -10.74 -0.01
C SER A 324 1.77 -9.31 -0.32
N ASN A 325 2.72 -8.38 -0.20
CA ASN A 325 2.47 -6.97 -0.49
C ASN A 325 2.25 -6.73 -1.99
N ASN A 326 3.14 -7.21 -2.85
CA ASN A 326 3.03 -7.01 -4.30
C ASN A 326 1.72 -7.54 -4.89
N ALA A 327 1.22 -8.69 -4.43
CA ALA A 327 -0.07 -9.21 -4.87
C ALA A 327 -1.22 -8.24 -4.56
N SER A 328 -1.19 -7.59 -3.39
CA SER A 328 -2.18 -6.57 -3.00
C SER A 328 -2.04 -5.29 -3.82
N VAL A 329 -0.80 -4.86 -4.10
CA VAL A 329 -0.54 -3.68 -4.93
C VAL A 329 -0.96 -3.92 -6.38
N PHE A 330 -0.71 -5.10 -6.97
CA PHE A 330 -1.22 -5.47 -8.30
C PHE A 330 -2.74 -5.47 -8.35
N TYR A 331 -3.42 -5.95 -7.29
CA TYR A 331 -4.88 -5.91 -7.20
C TYR A 331 -5.42 -4.47 -7.27
N SER A 332 -4.95 -3.56 -6.42
CA SER A 332 -5.38 -2.16 -6.39
C SER A 332 -4.93 -1.37 -7.64
N SER A 333 -3.76 -1.68 -8.19
CA SER A 333 -3.28 -1.12 -9.46
C SER A 333 -4.23 -1.44 -10.61
N GLY A 334 -4.76 -2.67 -10.67
CA GLY A 334 -5.78 -3.06 -11.66
C GLY A 334 -7.05 -2.21 -11.55
N LEU A 335 -7.50 -1.88 -10.34
CA LEU A 335 -8.63 -0.97 -10.12
C LEU A 335 -8.29 0.47 -10.54
N ALA A 336 -7.07 0.92 -10.32
CA ALA A 336 -6.63 2.26 -10.73
C ALA A 336 -6.63 2.42 -12.26
N ILE A 337 -6.13 1.43 -13.02
CA ILE A 337 -6.16 1.44 -14.48
C ILE A 337 -7.60 1.54 -15.02
N GLN A 338 -8.53 0.79 -14.41
CA GLN A 338 -9.95 0.88 -14.78
C GLN A 338 -10.54 2.26 -14.47
N ALA A 339 -10.14 2.88 -13.36
CA ALA A 339 -10.61 4.21 -12.96
C ALA A 339 -10.09 5.33 -13.86
N ILE A 340 -8.94 5.14 -14.54
CA ILE A 340 -8.46 6.07 -15.60
C ILE A 340 -9.39 6.04 -16.81
N SER A 341 -10.22 4.98 -16.95
CA SER A 341 -11.13 4.76 -18.09
C SER A 341 -10.41 4.49 -19.41
N ILE A 342 -9.24 3.85 -19.37
CA ILE A 342 -8.58 3.35 -20.57
C ILE A 342 -9.34 2.09 -21.03
N PRO A 343 -9.78 1.99 -22.30
CA PRO A 343 -10.61 0.90 -22.79
C PRO A 343 -9.78 -0.38 -23.03
N LEU A 344 -9.10 -0.86 -21.99
CA LEU A 344 -8.33 -2.09 -22.03
C LEU A 344 -9.08 -3.22 -21.30
N LYS A 345 -9.01 -4.42 -21.87
CA LYS A 345 -9.45 -5.62 -21.17
C LYS A 345 -8.62 -5.80 -19.90
N ARG A 346 -9.24 -6.23 -18.79
CA ARG A 346 -8.58 -6.33 -17.46
C ARG A 346 -7.26 -7.11 -17.52
N TRP A 347 -7.23 -8.26 -18.22
CA TRP A 347 -6.03 -9.08 -18.32
C TRP A 347 -4.88 -8.35 -19.06
N LEU A 348 -5.20 -7.57 -20.11
CA LEU A 348 -4.20 -6.82 -20.87
C LEU A 348 -3.65 -5.66 -20.02
N ALA A 349 -4.51 -4.96 -19.29
CA ALA A 349 -4.09 -3.93 -18.35
C ALA A 349 -3.14 -4.49 -17.28
N THR A 350 -3.47 -5.66 -16.71
CA THR A 350 -2.60 -6.33 -15.73
C THR A 350 -1.28 -6.81 -16.35
N ALA A 351 -1.30 -7.30 -17.59
CA ALA A 351 -0.09 -7.74 -18.29
C ALA A 351 0.85 -6.57 -18.59
N LEU A 352 0.31 -5.44 -19.05
CA LEU A 352 1.10 -4.21 -19.28
C LEU A 352 1.69 -3.67 -17.97
N ASP A 353 0.89 -3.66 -16.92
CA ASP A 353 1.32 -3.23 -15.60
C ASP A 353 2.44 -4.12 -15.04
N ALA A 354 2.33 -5.43 -15.25
CA ALA A 354 3.36 -6.40 -14.90
C ALA A 354 4.65 -6.22 -15.71
N LEU A 355 4.52 -5.99 -17.01
CA LEU A 355 5.66 -5.71 -17.88
C LEU A 355 6.39 -4.42 -17.46
N LEU A 356 5.65 -3.36 -17.14
CA LEU A 356 6.24 -2.11 -16.67
C LEU A 356 6.94 -2.29 -15.31
N ALA A 357 6.35 -3.07 -14.39
CA ALA A 357 6.99 -3.40 -13.12
C ALA A 357 8.29 -4.22 -13.34
N LEU A 358 8.26 -5.19 -14.26
CA LEU A 358 9.45 -5.98 -14.63
C LEU A 358 10.57 -5.06 -15.15
N VAL A 359 10.24 -4.19 -16.11
CA VAL A 359 11.22 -3.25 -16.68
C VAL A 359 11.76 -2.32 -15.59
N ALA A 360 10.91 -1.77 -14.73
CA ALA A 360 11.33 -0.87 -13.67
C ALA A 360 12.26 -1.56 -12.64
N VAL A 361 11.95 -2.79 -12.23
CA VAL A 361 12.83 -3.58 -11.35
C VAL A 361 14.20 -3.81 -12.00
N LEU A 362 14.23 -4.23 -13.27
CA LEU A 362 15.48 -4.48 -13.98
C LEU A 362 16.29 -3.21 -14.19
N LEU A 363 15.65 -2.07 -14.48
CA LEU A 363 16.33 -0.78 -14.59
C LEU A 363 17.05 -0.41 -13.28
N ILE A 364 16.39 -0.56 -12.13
CA ILE A 364 17.03 -0.28 -10.85
C ILE A 364 18.16 -1.30 -10.57
N LEU A 365 17.94 -2.59 -10.82
CA LEU A 365 18.97 -3.62 -10.61
C LEU A 365 20.24 -3.46 -11.41
N PHE A 366 20.15 -2.81 -12.59
CA PHE A 366 21.28 -2.72 -13.52
C PHE A 366 21.85 -1.31 -13.70
N VAL A 367 21.04 -0.27 -13.43
CA VAL A 367 21.37 1.12 -13.81
C VAL A 367 21.40 2.07 -12.62
N TYR A 368 20.50 1.88 -11.64
CA TYR A 368 20.32 2.80 -10.51
C TYR A 368 20.73 2.16 -9.18
N ASP A 369 20.98 3.01 -8.19
CA ASP A 369 21.13 2.59 -6.81
C ASP A 369 19.75 2.45 -6.14
N PHE A 370 19.55 1.34 -5.40
CA PHE A 370 18.29 1.04 -4.75
C PHE A 370 17.90 2.06 -3.68
N GLU A 371 18.84 2.49 -2.84
CA GLU A 371 18.59 3.39 -1.73
C GLU A 371 18.18 4.78 -2.22
N THR A 372 18.88 5.28 -3.23
CA THR A 372 18.55 6.55 -3.90
C THR A 372 17.18 6.49 -4.53
N ALA A 373 16.89 5.45 -5.32
CA ALA A 373 15.60 5.26 -5.98
C ALA A 373 14.45 5.15 -4.98
N LEU A 374 14.67 4.46 -3.85
CA LEU A 374 13.70 4.33 -2.76
C LEU A 374 13.37 5.70 -2.14
N ASN A 375 14.39 6.44 -1.72
CA ASN A 375 14.22 7.73 -1.05
C ASN A 375 13.53 8.75 -1.94
N ASP A 376 13.93 8.84 -3.20
CA ASP A 376 13.33 9.73 -4.20
C ASP A 376 11.87 9.41 -4.43
N PHE A 377 11.55 8.14 -4.63
CA PHE A 377 10.17 7.68 -4.82
C PHE A 377 9.29 7.99 -3.60
N LEU A 378 9.75 7.67 -2.39
CA LEU A 378 8.97 7.87 -1.16
C LEU A 378 8.71 9.36 -0.90
N SER A 379 9.66 10.23 -1.24
CA SER A 379 9.51 11.68 -1.12
C SER A 379 8.41 12.21 -2.04
N LEU A 380 8.34 11.71 -3.29
CA LEU A 380 7.28 12.09 -4.24
C LEU A 380 5.90 11.59 -3.78
N VAL A 381 5.81 10.42 -3.17
CA VAL A 381 4.55 9.88 -2.61
C VAL A 381 3.95 10.85 -1.60
N ASN A 382 4.75 11.42 -0.71
CA ASN A 382 4.28 12.33 0.33
C ASN A 382 3.63 13.60 -0.25
N VAL A 383 4.18 14.15 -1.33
CA VAL A 383 3.68 15.40 -1.96
C VAL A 383 2.30 15.23 -2.57
N TRP A 384 1.96 14.03 -3.08
CA TRP A 384 0.68 13.80 -3.76
C TRP A 384 -0.34 13.02 -2.92
N ALA A 385 0.06 11.89 -2.32
CA ALA A 385 -0.87 10.96 -1.68
C ALA A 385 -1.57 11.58 -0.46
N GLY A 386 -0.83 12.37 0.32
CA GLY A 386 -1.38 13.10 1.47
C GLY A 386 -2.49 14.08 1.10
N PRO A 387 -2.24 15.06 0.20
CA PRO A 387 -3.26 15.99 -0.30
C PRO A 387 -4.49 15.30 -0.90
N PHE A 388 -4.28 14.31 -1.77
CA PHE A 388 -5.37 13.54 -2.37
C PHE A 388 -6.25 12.89 -1.30
N ALA A 389 -5.61 12.16 -0.39
CA ALA A 389 -6.33 11.46 0.67
C ALA A 389 -7.07 12.43 1.62
N ALA A 390 -6.46 13.56 1.97
CA ALA A 390 -7.06 14.54 2.84
C ALA A 390 -8.35 15.12 2.27
N VAL A 391 -8.37 15.45 0.97
CA VAL A 391 -9.57 15.97 0.28
C VAL A 391 -10.70 14.94 0.32
N TRP A 392 -10.43 13.68 -0.07
CA TRP A 392 -11.50 12.70 -0.15
C TRP A 392 -11.95 12.18 1.22
N ILE A 393 -11.05 12.09 2.21
CA ILE A 393 -11.42 11.78 3.60
C ILE A 393 -12.30 12.89 4.17
N THR A 394 -11.94 14.16 3.94
CA THR A 394 -12.76 15.30 4.39
C THR A 394 -14.13 15.30 3.73
N ASP A 395 -14.22 14.98 2.44
CA ASP A 395 -15.52 14.80 1.75
C ASP A 395 -16.33 13.66 2.39
N GLY A 396 -15.68 12.52 2.64
CA GLY A 396 -16.30 11.38 3.30
C GLY A 396 -16.84 11.68 4.70
N VAL A 397 -16.09 12.43 5.50
CA VAL A 397 -16.53 12.92 6.82
C VAL A 397 -17.76 13.81 6.68
N LEU A 398 -17.72 14.78 5.78
CA LEU A 398 -18.82 15.70 5.55
C LEU A 398 -20.08 15.00 5.06
N ARG A 399 -19.93 13.93 4.25
CA ARG A 399 -21.01 13.06 3.75
C ARG A 399 -21.37 11.93 4.72
N ARG A 400 -20.68 11.76 5.83
CA ARG A 400 -20.84 10.61 6.75
C ARG A 400 -20.64 9.26 6.05
N TRP A 401 -19.80 9.22 5.02
CA TRP A 401 -19.55 8.08 4.14
C TRP A 401 -20.79 7.59 3.36
N GLN A 402 -21.80 8.45 3.20
CA GLN A 402 -22.99 8.16 2.41
C GLN A 402 -22.81 8.69 1.00
N TYR A 403 -22.76 7.78 0.04
CA TYR A 403 -22.60 8.07 -1.37
C TYR A 403 -23.74 7.40 -2.15
N ASP A 404 -24.25 8.09 -3.16
CA ASP A 404 -25.17 7.51 -4.13
C ASP A 404 -24.36 6.63 -5.11
N ALA A 405 -24.46 5.31 -4.92
CA ALA A 405 -23.69 4.34 -5.70
C ALA A 405 -24.02 4.39 -7.20
N HIS A 406 -25.27 4.69 -7.57
CA HIS A 406 -25.66 4.82 -8.98
C HIS A 406 -25.07 6.10 -9.59
N ALA A 407 -25.29 7.25 -8.95
CA ALA A 407 -24.81 8.53 -9.44
C ALA A 407 -23.27 8.59 -9.54
N ILE A 408 -22.53 7.93 -8.64
CA ILE A 408 -21.06 7.95 -8.64
C ILE A 408 -20.47 7.09 -9.77
N HIS A 409 -21.22 6.06 -10.24
CA HIS A 409 -20.86 5.24 -11.38
C HIS A 409 -21.15 5.92 -12.72
N THR A 410 -22.16 6.81 -12.76
CA THR A 410 -22.52 7.54 -13.97
C THR A 410 -21.34 8.40 -14.41
N SER A 411 -20.90 8.23 -15.66
CA SER A 411 -19.67 8.83 -16.19
C SER A 411 -19.91 9.98 -17.17
N ASP A 412 -21.10 10.58 -17.14
CA ASP A 412 -21.51 11.71 -17.98
C ASP A 412 -22.12 12.84 -17.15
N ALA A 413 -22.58 13.88 -17.83
CA ALA A 413 -23.09 15.10 -17.23
C ALA A 413 -24.37 14.93 -16.39
N SER A 414 -25.04 13.78 -16.46
CA SER A 414 -26.21 13.48 -15.63
C SER A 414 -25.86 13.11 -14.19
N SER A 415 -24.60 12.77 -13.94
CA SER A 415 -24.11 12.45 -12.59
C SER A 415 -24.14 13.69 -11.67
N ARG A 416 -24.69 13.58 -10.49
CA ARG A 416 -24.61 14.63 -9.45
C ARG A 416 -23.17 14.94 -9.02
N TYR A 417 -22.22 14.03 -9.31
CA TYR A 417 -20.81 14.18 -9.01
C TYR A 417 -19.98 14.66 -10.21
N TRP A 418 -20.63 15.01 -11.33
CA TRP A 418 -19.93 15.44 -12.54
C TRP A 418 -19.05 16.68 -12.32
N GLY A 419 -19.62 17.72 -11.70
CA GLY A 419 -18.94 19.00 -11.53
C GLY A 419 -18.99 19.89 -12.79
N LEU A 420 -18.09 20.86 -12.87
CA LEU A 420 -17.98 21.76 -14.03
C LEU A 420 -17.13 21.09 -15.13
N GLY A 421 -17.75 20.74 -16.25
CA GLY A 421 -17.05 20.02 -17.33
C GLY A 421 -16.39 18.70 -16.88
N GLY A 422 -17.00 17.99 -15.94
CA GLY A 422 -16.46 16.74 -15.39
C GLY A 422 -15.45 16.92 -14.25
N VAL A 423 -15.18 18.16 -13.80
CA VAL A 423 -14.18 18.50 -12.79
C VAL A 423 -14.82 19.25 -11.61
N ASN A 424 -14.53 18.82 -10.39
CA ASN A 424 -14.88 19.59 -9.20
C ASN A 424 -13.71 20.51 -8.82
N VAL A 425 -13.81 21.76 -9.25
CA VAL A 425 -12.74 22.76 -9.06
C VAL A 425 -12.36 22.93 -7.59
N ARG A 426 -13.31 22.78 -6.64
CA ARG A 426 -13.03 22.91 -5.19
C ARG A 426 -12.08 21.82 -4.69
N GLY A 427 -12.29 20.58 -5.14
CA GLY A 427 -11.41 19.47 -4.78
C GLY A 427 -10.02 19.62 -5.39
N ILE A 428 -9.96 19.99 -6.69
CA ILE A 428 -8.68 20.21 -7.36
C ILE A 428 -7.91 21.38 -6.72
N ALA A 429 -8.57 22.50 -6.41
CA ALA A 429 -7.94 23.65 -5.77
C ALA A 429 -7.39 23.29 -4.38
N ALA A 430 -8.18 22.56 -3.57
CA ALA A 430 -7.73 22.12 -2.25
C ALA A 430 -6.51 21.17 -2.33
N MET A 431 -6.53 20.24 -3.29
CA MET A 431 -5.41 19.34 -3.55
C MET A 431 -4.16 20.11 -4.02
N ALA A 432 -4.32 21.06 -4.95
CA ALA A 432 -3.22 21.89 -5.43
C ALA A 432 -2.58 22.72 -4.33
N CYS A 433 -3.38 23.31 -3.42
CA CYS A 433 -2.87 24.01 -2.24
C CYS A 433 -2.02 23.09 -1.34
N GLY A 434 -2.47 21.86 -1.10
CA GLY A 434 -1.71 20.88 -0.34
C GLY A 434 -0.44 20.43 -1.05
N MET A 435 -0.51 20.13 -2.35
CA MET A 435 0.69 19.78 -3.14
C MET A 435 1.71 20.91 -3.14
N GLY A 436 1.25 22.17 -3.33
CA GLY A 436 2.12 23.34 -3.21
C GLY A 436 2.78 23.46 -1.82
N THR A 437 2.01 23.20 -0.75
CA THR A 437 2.56 23.15 0.62
C THR A 437 3.60 22.02 0.75
N GLY A 438 3.34 20.84 0.19
CA GLY A 438 4.30 19.73 0.19
C GLY A 438 5.60 20.09 -0.51
N LEU A 439 5.54 20.68 -1.71
CA LEU A 439 6.71 21.13 -2.44
C LEU A 439 7.50 22.24 -1.70
N LEU A 440 6.81 23.08 -0.92
CA LEU A 440 7.45 24.12 -0.12
C LEU A 440 8.09 23.60 1.18
N THR A 441 7.75 22.39 1.63
CA THR A 441 8.18 21.84 2.93
C THR A 441 8.96 20.54 2.84
N ILE A 442 9.16 20.01 1.62
CA ILE A 442 9.92 18.78 1.38
C ILE A 442 11.42 19.01 1.62
N ASN A 443 12.06 18.02 2.23
CA ASN A 443 13.51 17.92 2.38
C ASN A 443 13.97 16.51 2.01
N SER A 444 14.30 16.33 0.75
CA SER A 444 14.74 15.05 0.20
C SER A 444 15.98 15.22 -0.67
N PRO A 445 16.69 14.13 -1.02
CA PRO A 445 17.82 14.21 -1.96
C PRO A 445 17.47 14.88 -3.28
N LEU A 446 16.23 14.70 -3.79
CA LEU A 446 15.76 15.33 -5.02
C LEU A 446 15.45 16.80 -4.90
N LEU A 447 14.94 17.25 -3.75
CA LEU A 447 14.42 18.59 -3.59
C LEU A 447 14.59 19.10 -2.16
N HIS A 448 15.44 20.11 -2.00
CA HIS A 448 15.58 20.87 -0.77
C HIS A 448 14.74 22.16 -0.88
N SER A 449 13.59 22.19 -0.23
CA SER A 449 12.70 23.34 -0.34
C SER A 449 13.18 24.52 0.52
N TRP A 450 12.86 25.72 0.05
CA TRP A 450 13.20 26.95 0.74
C TRP A 450 12.63 27.03 2.18
N LEU A 451 11.41 26.58 2.40
CA LEU A 451 10.77 26.63 3.71
C LEU A 451 11.37 25.60 4.66
N SER A 452 11.66 24.39 4.18
CA SER A 452 12.37 23.38 4.96
C SER A 452 13.74 23.88 5.41
N ALA A 453 14.50 24.52 4.50
CA ALA A 453 15.81 25.10 4.84
C ALA A 453 15.70 26.14 6.00
N ARG A 454 14.66 26.99 5.98
CA ARG A 454 14.40 27.95 7.08
C ARG A 454 13.96 27.29 8.38
N LEU A 455 13.36 26.10 8.30
CA LEU A 455 12.94 25.31 9.45
C LEU A 455 14.05 24.36 9.94
N GLY A 456 15.31 24.64 9.62
CA GLY A 456 16.46 23.85 10.04
C GLY A 456 16.55 22.48 9.35
N GLY A 457 16.02 22.36 8.13
CA GLY A 457 15.99 21.10 7.36
C GLY A 457 14.83 20.15 7.72
N THR A 458 13.84 20.64 8.47
CA THR A 458 12.67 19.81 8.87
C THR A 458 11.80 19.48 7.66
N ASP A 459 11.53 18.20 7.43
CA ASP A 459 10.59 17.72 6.40
C ASP A 459 9.17 17.63 6.97
N LEU A 460 8.28 18.52 6.49
CA LEU A 460 6.87 18.55 6.86
C LEU A 460 5.96 18.08 5.70
N SER A 461 6.54 17.58 4.59
CA SER A 461 5.80 17.21 3.38
C SER A 461 4.81 16.08 3.58
N TRP A 462 4.98 15.27 4.60
CA TRP A 462 4.10 14.14 4.92
C TRP A 462 2.90 14.51 5.79
N PHE A 463 2.94 15.63 6.50
CA PHE A 463 1.91 16.04 7.47
C PHE A 463 1.18 17.32 7.05
N LEU A 464 1.92 18.40 6.78
CA LEU A 464 1.34 19.72 6.54
C LEU A 464 0.42 19.78 5.31
N PRO A 465 0.74 19.12 4.19
CA PRO A 465 -0.15 19.03 3.04
C PRO A 465 -1.51 18.41 3.35
N ILE A 466 -1.56 17.41 4.24
CA ILE A 466 -2.82 16.76 4.67
C ILE A 466 -3.71 17.78 5.37
N VAL A 467 -3.13 18.53 6.33
CA VAL A 467 -3.86 19.55 7.09
C VAL A 467 -4.37 20.66 6.18
N VAL A 468 -3.50 21.18 5.29
CA VAL A 468 -3.85 22.28 4.38
C VAL A 468 -4.92 21.83 3.39
N SER A 469 -4.75 20.69 2.72
CA SER A 469 -5.76 20.18 1.76
C SER A 469 -7.10 19.93 2.41
N GLY A 470 -7.12 19.28 3.57
CA GLY A 470 -8.36 19.01 4.30
C GLY A 470 -9.06 20.29 4.74
N ALA A 471 -8.34 21.25 5.31
CA ALA A 471 -8.88 22.54 5.74
C ALA A 471 -9.44 23.34 4.55
N VAL A 472 -8.66 23.49 3.47
CA VAL A 472 -9.09 24.22 2.27
C VAL A 472 -10.33 23.56 1.65
N TYR A 473 -10.38 22.22 1.56
CA TYR A 473 -11.55 21.54 1.06
C TYR A 473 -12.79 21.76 1.96
N ALA A 474 -12.62 21.67 3.26
CA ALA A 474 -13.71 21.92 4.22
C ALA A 474 -14.27 23.35 4.09
N LEU A 475 -13.41 24.34 3.85
CA LEU A 475 -13.80 25.73 3.65
C LEU A 475 -14.52 25.93 2.32
N LEU A 476 -13.99 25.39 1.22
CA LEU A 476 -14.53 25.61 -0.13
C LEU A 476 -15.80 24.79 -0.43
N ALA A 477 -15.86 23.56 0.08
CA ALA A 477 -16.92 22.61 -0.26
C ALA A 477 -17.89 22.28 0.90
N GLY A 478 -17.52 22.57 2.14
CA GLY A 478 -18.22 22.07 3.31
C GLY A 478 -19.69 22.49 3.42
N ARG A 479 -20.03 23.73 3.04
CA ARG A 479 -21.45 24.19 3.04
C ARG A 479 -22.26 23.46 1.98
N ARG A 480 -21.72 23.30 0.78
CA ARG A 480 -22.39 22.61 -0.32
C ARG A 480 -22.63 21.14 0.01
N VAL A 481 -21.57 20.42 0.42
CA VAL A 481 -21.64 18.98 0.73
C VAL A 481 -22.65 18.70 1.85
N ARG A 482 -22.65 19.52 2.92
CA ARG A 482 -23.68 19.39 4.00
C ARG A 482 -25.10 19.66 3.50
N GLY A 483 -25.27 20.59 2.54
CA GLY A 483 -26.56 20.84 1.89
C GLY A 483 -27.02 19.64 1.07
N GLU A 484 -26.14 19.01 0.30
CA GLU A 484 -26.44 17.80 -0.48
C GLU A 484 -26.86 16.61 0.40
N VAL A 485 -26.24 16.45 1.58
CA VAL A 485 -26.57 15.38 2.55
C VAL A 485 -27.91 15.63 3.26
N ARG A 486 -28.34 16.89 3.41
CA ARG A 486 -29.63 17.22 4.04
C ARG A 486 -30.82 17.12 3.07
N ALA A 487 -30.53 17.20 1.77
CA ALA A 487 -31.56 17.18 0.71
C ALA A 487 -31.85 15.77 0.16
N GLY A 488 -31.00 14.78 0.43
CA GLY A 488 -31.17 13.36 0.08
C GLY A 488 -31.39 12.50 1.31
#